data_52d58178711c0519de53a2fd82767209
#
_entry.id   52d58178711c0519de53a2fd82767209
#
_cell.length_a   1.000
_cell.length_b   1.000
_cell.length_c   1.000
_cell.angle_alpha   90.00
_cell.angle_beta   90.00
_cell.angle_gamma   90.00
#
_symmetry.space_group_name_H-M   'P 1'
#
loop_
_entity.id
_entity.type
_entity.pdbx_description
1 polymer ?
#
loop_
_entity_poly.entity_id
_entity_poly.type
_entity_poly.pdbx_seq_one_letter_code
_entity_poly.pdbx_strand_id
1 'polypeptide(L)'
;AASDVYKRQTGCNQRKEVAENPFFEEWETPYGVPPFDRIRPEHFLPAFQRAMSIQEAEIDAIKSNGDQPSFENVILAYDRSGLMLEQVGLVFNMLCSADVNDQLLAAKEQAMPLLAAHRDNILLDEVLFDKIKAVYDRRGSLGLDAVQTRLVEKIYGKFVRAGALLDPQQKERLRQINGELALLPVKFGNNVLRATNDFVLKLTDKQLDGLPASVQGIAREKAAELGLNDAWVVTLDAPSRIPFLTYSTQRDLREQLYKAYIDRCNEGSEYDNRSLVNDFARLRNEKARLLGYPSYAAYVTADEMAGTPAAVYELLNEVWTPALDRAKEEMAEMNTMLQRDVPGATFEPWDWWYYAEKVRKDKYALDDATLRPYFSLENVREGAFSLANRLYGITFRPLVAPVYHKDCSVYEVLDVDGTHLGVLYFDFFPRSGKSSGAWCTAFRSQRYEGDERIAPVVAIVCNFTPPTKLTPSLLTLD
;
A
#
# COMPACT_ATOMS: atom_id res chain seq x y z
N ALA A 1 -50.59 4.36 -5.55
CA ALA A 1 -50.58 3.14 -4.71
C ALA A 1 -49.42 2.20 -5.04
N ALA A 2 -49.02 2.06 -6.31
CA ALA A 2 -47.87 1.22 -6.70
C ALA A 2 -46.50 1.87 -6.38
N SER A 3 -46.42 3.21 -6.39
CA SER A 3 -45.21 3.97 -6.09
C SER A 3 -44.82 3.96 -4.59
N ASP A 4 -45.81 3.85 -3.71
CA ASP A 4 -45.62 3.84 -2.26
C ASP A 4 -45.17 2.45 -1.74
N VAL A 5 -45.56 1.37 -2.42
CA VAL A 5 -45.11 0.02 -2.10
C VAL A 5 -43.67 -0.15 -2.49
N TYR A 6 -43.24 0.40 -3.63
CA TYR A 6 -41.82 0.35 -4.08
C TYR A 6 -40.89 1.17 -3.16
N LYS A 7 -41.34 2.36 -2.72
CA LYS A 7 -40.57 3.17 -1.75
C LYS A 7 -40.48 2.52 -0.36
N ARG A 8 -41.52 1.76 0.05
CA ARG A 8 -41.46 1.02 1.32
C ARG A 8 -40.63 -0.23 1.24
N GLN A 9 -40.59 -0.93 0.11
CA GLN A 9 -39.70 -2.11 -0.07
C GLN A 9 -38.23 -1.74 -0.20
N THR A 10 -37.88 -0.67 -0.94
CA THR A 10 -36.51 -0.18 -1.02
C THR A 10 -36.01 0.40 0.32
N GLY A 11 -36.85 1.13 1.05
CA GLY A 11 -36.51 1.64 2.38
C GLY A 11 -36.40 0.55 3.47
N CYS A 12 -37.14 -0.57 3.32
CA CYS A 12 -37.07 -1.71 4.25
C CYS A 12 -35.84 -2.59 3.98
N ASN A 13 -35.45 -2.79 2.71
CA ASN A 13 -34.23 -3.50 2.35
C ASN A 13 -32.98 -2.68 2.74
N GLN A 14 -32.94 -1.37 2.46
CA GLN A 14 -31.82 -0.54 2.92
C GLN A 14 -31.68 -0.51 4.46
N ARG A 15 -32.80 -0.49 5.20
CA ARG A 15 -32.76 -0.59 6.67
C ARG A 15 -32.31 -1.96 7.17
N LYS A 16 -32.62 -3.05 6.47
CA LYS A 16 -32.18 -4.40 6.82
C LYS A 16 -30.68 -4.60 6.51
N GLU A 17 -30.20 -4.14 5.34
CA GLU A 17 -28.80 -4.19 4.94
C GLU A 17 -27.89 -3.34 5.86
N VAL A 18 -28.36 -2.16 6.29
CA VAL A 18 -27.64 -1.31 7.27
C VAL A 18 -27.63 -1.94 8.67
N ALA A 19 -28.64 -2.74 9.03
CA ALA A 19 -28.69 -3.41 10.34
C ALA A 19 -27.74 -4.63 10.45
N GLU A 20 -27.26 -5.17 9.33
CA GLU A 20 -26.36 -6.34 9.28
C GLU A 20 -24.90 -5.97 8.92
N ASN A 21 -24.53 -4.68 8.91
CA ASN A 21 -23.19 -4.25 8.55
C ASN A 21 -22.19 -4.58 9.69
N PRO A 22 -21.19 -5.43 9.44
CA PRO A 22 -20.24 -5.89 10.48
C PRO A 22 -19.43 -4.77 11.15
N PHE A 23 -19.30 -3.61 10.51
CA PHE A 23 -18.63 -2.44 11.11
C PHE A 23 -19.45 -1.73 12.18
N PHE A 24 -20.73 -2.11 12.36
CA PHE A 24 -21.62 -1.50 13.35
C PHE A 24 -21.77 -2.32 14.63
N GLU A 25 -21.09 -3.45 14.67
CA GLU A 25 -21.09 -4.42 15.76
C GLU A 25 -19.68 -4.56 16.36
N GLU A 26 -19.60 -4.99 17.60
CA GLU A 26 -18.35 -5.47 18.17
C GLU A 26 -17.95 -6.80 17.51
N TRP A 27 -16.66 -6.96 17.19
CA TRP A 27 -16.19 -8.16 16.52
C TRP A 27 -15.88 -9.28 17.54
N GLU A 28 -16.75 -10.28 17.60
CA GLU A 28 -16.61 -11.48 18.43
C GLU A 28 -15.62 -12.52 17.86
N THR A 29 -14.77 -12.11 16.91
CA THR A 29 -13.73 -12.94 16.31
C THR A 29 -12.55 -13.10 17.25
N PRO A 30 -11.69 -14.14 17.09
CA PRO A 30 -10.49 -14.26 17.89
C PRO A 30 -9.66 -12.98 17.92
N TYR A 31 -9.40 -12.43 19.09
CA TYR A 31 -8.68 -11.17 19.30
C TYR A 31 -9.29 -9.95 18.59
N GLY A 32 -10.57 -9.98 18.23
CA GLY A 32 -11.24 -8.89 17.54
C GLY A 32 -10.64 -8.57 16.17
N VAL A 33 -10.18 -9.58 15.41
CA VAL A 33 -9.74 -9.39 14.03
C VAL A 33 -10.95 -9.11 13.12
N PRO A 34 -10.77 -8.45 11.96
CA PRO A 34 -11.91 -8.15 11.07
C PRO A 34 -12.65 -9.43 10.65
N PRO A 35 -13.98 -9.47 10.70
CA PRO A 35 -14.79 -10.61 10.26
C PRO A 35 -14.88 -10.67 8.72
N PHE A 36 -13.77 -11.01 8.07
CA PHE A 36 -13.64 -10.99 6.61
C PHE A 36 -14.64 -11.89 5.88
N ASP A 37 -15.12 -12.94 6.52
CA ASP A 37 -16.18 -13.84 6.03
C ASP A 37 -17.54 -13.13 5.92
N ARG A 38 -17.75 -12.04 6.67
CA ARG A 38 -18.98 -11.25 6.70
C ARG A 38 -18.85 -9.90 5.98
N ILE A 39 -17.64 -9.32 5.88
CA ILE A 39 -17.41 -8.02 5.24
C ILE A 39 -17.61 -8.15 3.73
N ARG A 40 -18.34 -7.18 3.13
CA ARG A 40 -18.63 -7.10 1.70
C ARG A 40 -18.37 -5.66 1.21
N PRO A 41 -18.11 -5.45 -0.10
CA PRO A 41 -17.86 -4.11 -0.66
C PRO A 41 -18.95 -3.08 -0.35
N GLU A 42 -20.20 -3.49 -0.36
CA GLU A 42 -21.37 -2.62 -0.06
C GLU A 42 -21.43 -2.09 1.37
N HIS A 43 -20.71 -2.73 2.30
CA HIS A 43 -20.66 -2.29 3.71
C HIS A 43 -19.80 -1.05 3.93
N PHE A 44 -18.82 -0.77 3.06
CA PHE A 44 -17.82 0.27 3.31
C PHE A 44 -18.38 1.69 3.24
N LEU A 45 -19.16 2.03 2.21
CA LEU A 45 -19.68 3.39 2.08
C LEU A 45 -20.60 3.79 3.24
N PRO A 46 -21.57 2.96 3.66
CA PRO A 46 -22.37 3.23 4.87
C PRO A 46 -21.52 3.28 6.15
N ALA A 47 -20.49 2.43 6.26
CA ALA A 47 -19.58 2.43 7.40
C ALA A 47 -18.76 3.72 7.48
N PHE A 48 -18.21 4.20 6.37
CA PHE A 48 -17.55 5.50 6.31
C PHE A 48 -18.48 6.65 6.69
N GLN A 49 -19.68 6.69 6.15
CA GLN A 49 -20.67 7.74 6.46
C GLN A 49 -20.99 7.78 7.94
N ARG A 50 -21.22 6.62 8.57
CA ARG A 50 -21.50 6.54 10.01
C ARG A 50 -20.26 6.94 10.83
N ALA A 51 -19.08 6.47 10.46
CA ALA A 51 -17.83 6.76 11.15
C ALA A 51 -17.48 8.25 11.09
N MET A 52 -17.69 8.91 9.93
CA MET A 52 -17.55 10.36 9.80
C MET A 52 -18.52 11.10 10.70
N SER A 53 -19.79 10.69 10.74
CA SER A 53 -20.79 11.33 11.60
C SER A 53 -20.47 11.18 13.10
N ILE A 54 -19.92 10.04 13.51
CA ILE A 54 -19.44 9.82 14.89
C ILE A 54 -18.28 10.77 15.18
N GLN A 55 -17.27 10.84 14.30
CA GLN A 55 -16.14 11.75 14.49
C GLN A 55 -16.57 13.22 14.50
N GLU A 56 -17.52 13.63 13.65
CA GLU A 56 -18.11 14.98 13.69
C GLU A 56 -18.70 15.30 15.05
N ALA A 57 -19.46 14.38 15.64
CA ALA A 57 -20.03 14.56 16.98
C ALA A 57 -18.94 14.66 18.07
N GLU A 58 -17.85 13.86 17.96
CA GLU A 58 -16.71 13.92 18.87
C GLU A 58 -15.98 15.29 18.76
N ILE A 59 -15.77 15.78 17.53
CA ILE A 59 -15.17 17.10 17.27
C ILE A 59 -16.09 18.23 17.78
N ASP A 60 -17.40 18.13 17.55
CA ASP A 60 -18.35 19.13 18.04
C ASP A 60 -18.44 19.16 19.57
N ALA A 61 -18.24 18.04 20.24
CA ALA A 61 -18.09 18.00 21.70
C ALA A 61 -16.83 18.77 22.19
N ILE A 62 -15.71 18.64 21.49
CA ILE A 62 -14.51 19.43 21.78
C ILE A 62 -14.77 20.93 21.57
N LYS A 63 -15.41 21.30 20.45
CA LYS A 63 -15.68 22.68 20.09
C LYS A 63 -16.66 23.36 21.05
N SER A 64 -17.70 22.64 21.47
CA SER A 64 -18.76 23.16 22.37
C SER A 64 -18.38 23.14 23.84
N ASN A 65 -17.29 22.47 24.23
CA ASN A 65 -16.82 22.47 25.62
C ASN A 65 -16.46 23.90 26.07
N GLY A 66 -17.16 24.42 27.10
CA GLY A 66 -16.95 25.77 27.64
C GLY A 66 -15.79 25.90 28.61
N ASP A 67 -15.16 24.80 29.01
CA ASP A 67 -14.02 24.81 29.92
C ASP A 67 -12.78 25.39 29.25
N GLN A 68 -11.83 25.85 30.06
CA GLN A 68 -10.56 26.31 29.56
C GLN A 68 -9.86 25.18 28.77
N PRO A 69 -9.39 25.44 27.52
CA PRO A 69 -8.69 24.45 26.74
C PRO A 69 -7.50 23.84 27.50
N SER A 70 -7.43 22.52 27.61
CA SER A 70 -6.40 21.75 28.29
C SER A 70 -5.86 20.62 27.36
N PHE A 71 -4.80 19.95 27.81
CA PHE A 71 -4.30 18.77 27.13
C PHE A 71 -5.40 17.69 27.01
N GLU A 72 -6.15 17.44 28.09
CA GLU A 72 -7.15 16.39 28.18
C GLU A 72 -8.37 16.68 27.32
N ASN A 73 -8.94 17.90 27.45
CA ASN A 73 -10.24 18.21 26.83
C ASN A 73 -10.15 18.68 25.37
N VAL A 74 -8.92 18.92 24.85
CA VAL A 74 -8.67 19.30 23.45
C VAL A 74 -7.74 18.32 22.74
N ILE A 75 -6.52 18.15 23.22
CA ILE A 75 -5.47 17.41 22.51
C ILE A 75 -5.73 15.91 22.55
N LEU A 76 -5.92 15.37 23.75
CA LEU A 76 -6.19 13.94 23.95
C LEU A 76 -7.58 13.56 23.39
N ALA A 77 -8.57 14.43 23.55
CA ALA A 77 -9.90 14.23 22.98
C ALA A 77 -9.84 14.19 21.43
N TYR A 78 -9.05 15.07 20.81
CA TYR A 78 -8.83 15.06 19.35
C TYR A 78 -8.07 13.80 18.91
N ASP A 79 -7.01 13.42 19.62
CA ASP A 79 -6.18 12.24 19.31
C ASP A 79 -7.00 10.93 19.35
N ARG A 80 -7.98 10.85 20.25
CA ARG A 80 -8.90 9.71 20.40
C ARG A 80 -10.09 9.75 19.46
N SER A 81 -10.31 10.85 18.74
CA SER A 81 -11.46 10.96 17.84
C SER A 81 -11.27 10.15 16.56
N GLY A 82 -12.36 9.61 16.01
CA GLY A 82 -12.38 8.94 14.73
C GLY A 82 -11.85 7.51 14.72
N LEU A 83 -11.82 6.80 15.84
CA LEU A 83 -11.36 5.40 15.91
C LEU A 83 -12.12 4.48 14.96
N MET A 84 -13.45 4.65 14.84
CA MET A 84 -14.24 3.85 13.88
C MET A 84 -13.84 4.18 12.44
N LEU A 85 -13.55 5.44 12.13
CA LEU A 85 -13.11 5.85 10.79
C LEU A 85 -11.74 5.25 10.44
N GLU A 86 -10.81 5.22 11.39
CA GLU A 86 -9.53 4.54 11.26
C GLU A 86 -9.72 3.04 10.99
N GLN A 87 -10.53 2.36 11.79
CA GLN A 87 -10.80 0.93 11.66
C GLN A 87 -11.38 0.56 10.28
N VAL A 88 -12.41 1.27 9.83
CA VAL A 88 -13.00 1.07 8.50
C VAL A 88 -11.97 1.36 7.41
N GLY A 89 -11.21 2.45 7.56
CA GLY A 89 -10.18 2.88 6.61
C GLY A 89 -9.04 1.88 6.47
N LEU A 90 -8.54 1.32 7.56
CA LEU A 90 -7.46 0.33 7.53
C LEU A 90 -7.88 -0.95 6.79
N VAL A 91 -9.07 -1.49 7.10
CA VAL A 91 -9.61 -2.68 6.42
C VAL A 91 -9.86 -2.40 4.94
N PHE A 92 -10.48 -1.26 4.63
CA PHE A 92 -10.79 -0.85 3.26
C PHE A 92 -9.52 -0.69 2.40
N ASN A 93 -8.53 0.04 2.89
CA ASN A 93 -7.28 0.28 2.17
C ASN A 93 -6.51 -1.01 1.91
N MET A 94 -6.53 -1.93 2.90
CA MET A 94 -5.91 -3.24 2.72
C MET A 94 -6.60 -4.05 1.62
N LEU A 95 -7.92 -4.16 1.63
CA LEU A 95 -8.67 -4.89 0.60
C LEU A 95 -8.51 -4.23 -0.78
N CYS A 96 -8.50 -2.90 -0.85
CA CYS A 96 -8.24 -2.16 -2.10
C CYS A 96 -6.83 -2.38 -2.65
N SER A 97 -5.88 -2.84 -1.84
CA SER A 97 -4.50 -3.09 -2.26
C SER A 97 -4.21 -4.57 -2.47
N ALA A 98 -4.85 -5.45 -1.69
CA ALA A 98 -4.53 -6.87 -1.67
C ALA A 98 -5.57 -7.77 -2.36
N ASP A 99 -6.84 -7.37 -2.42
CA ASP A 99 -7.92 -8.21 -2.98
C ASP A 99 -9.03 -7.36 -3.62
N VAL A 100 -8.63 -6.40 -4.44
CA VAL A 100 -9.56 -5.45 -5.07
C VAL A 100 -10.40 -6.12 -6.16
N ASN A 101 -11.67 -5.69 -6.25
CA ASN A 101 -12.59 -6.01 -7.32
C ASN A 101 -13.32 -4.73 -7.78
N ASP A 102 -14.12 -4.82 -8.86
CA ASP A 102 -14.83 -3.67 -9.42
C ASP A 102 -15.76 -2.97 -8.43
N GLN A 103 -16.38 -3.73 -7.51
CA GLN A 103 -17.27 -3.15 -6.48
C GLN A 103 -16.47 -2.34 -5.44
N LEU A 104 -15.30 -2.84 -5.01
CA LEU A 104 -14.39 -2.09 -4.12
C LEU A 104 -13.80 -0.87 -4.82
N LEU A 105 -13.48 -0.95 -6.12
CA LEU A 105 -13.03 0.19 -6.90
C LEU A 105 -14.11 1.27 -6.97
N ALA A 106 -15.35 0.90 -7.26
CA ALA A 106 -16.49 1.82 -7.28
C ALA A 106 -16.74 2.46 -5.89
N ALA A 107 -16.64 1.67 -4.82
CA ALA A 107 -16.73 2.18 -3.45
C ALA A 107 -15.59 3.17 -3.14
N LYS A 108 -14.37 2.91 -3.60
CA LYS A 108 -13.20 3.79 -3.43
C LYS A 108 -13.40 5.13 -4.13
N GLU A 109 -13.88 5.12 -5.37
CA GLU A 109 -14.16 6.35 -6.12
C GLU A 109 -15.20 7.23 -5.42
N GLN A 110 -16.19 6.63 -4.77
CA GLN A 110 -17.21 7.36 -4.00
C GLN A 110 -16.69 7.83 -2.63
N ALA A 111 -15.93 7.00 -1.92
CA ALA A 111 -15.50 7.29 -0.56
C ALA A 111 -14.38 8.34 -0.51
N MET A 112 -13.41 8.32 -1.44
CA MET A 112 -12.23 9.18 -1.35
C MET A 112 -12.54 10.68 -1.33
N PRO A 113 -13.45 11.23 -2.16
CA PRO A 113 -13.84 12.64 -2.06
C PRO A 113 -14.54 12.98 -0.73
N LEU A 114 -15.39 12.09 -0.22
CA LEU A 114 -16.10 12.29 1.06
C LEU A 114 -15.10 12.34 2.22
N LEU A 115 -14.14 11.41 2.25
CA LEU A 115 -13.10 11.38 3.27
C LEU A 115 -12.17 12.60 3.19
N ALA A 116 -11.85 13.08 1.98
CA ALA A 116 -11.09 14.30 1.80
C ALA A 116 -11.84 15.53 2.33
N ALA A 117 -13.12 15.68 1.98
CA ALA A 117 -13.96 16.77 2.45
C ALA A 117 -14.14 16.73 3.99
N HIS A 118 -14.40 15.55 4.56
CA HIS A 118 -14.51 15.35 6.00
C HIS A 118 -13.22 15.76 6.74
N ARG A 119 -12.07 15.31 6.24
CA ARG A 119 -10.76 15.68 6.78
C ARG A 119 -10.54 17.19 6.71
N ASP A 120 -10.87 17.83 5.59
CA ASP A 120 -10.72 19.27 5.42
C ASP A 120 -11.68 20.06 6.33
N ASN A 121 -12.90 19.56 6.57
CA ASN A 121 -13.84 20.16 7.51
C ASN A 121 -13.28 20.20 8.93
N ILE A 122 -12.54 19.17 9.36
CA ILE A 122 -11.91 19.13 10.67
C ILE A 122 -10.64 20.01 10.71
N LEU A 123 -9.73 19.84 9.75
CA LEU A 123 -8.41 20.48 9.79
C LEU A 123 -8.44 21.97 9.47
N LEU A 124 -9.49 22.46 8.82
CA LEU A 124 -9.69 23.87 8.47
C LEU A 124 -10.73 24.56 9.39
N ASP A 125 -11.24 23.85 10.42
CA ASP A 125 -12.19 24.41 11.39
C ASP A 125 -11.48 25.39 12.31
N GLU A 126 -11.99 26.63 12.34
CA GLU A 126 -11.38 27.72 13.08
C GLU A 126 -11.57 27.58 14.60
N VAL A 127 -12.75 27.13 15.03
CA VAL A 127 -13.05 26.96 16.46
C VAL A 127 -12.19 25.88 17.08
N LEU A 128 -12.06 24.75 16.40
CA LEU A 128 -11.19 23.65 16.85
C LEU A 128 -9.72 24.08 16.85
N PHE A 129 -9.29 24.76 15.79
CA PHE A 129 -7.91 25.23 15.70
C PHE A 129 -7.56 26.24 16.79
N ASP A 130 -8.44 27.18 17.12
CA ASP A 130 -8.24 28.16 18.20
C ASP A 130 -8.05 27.47 19.55
N LYS A 131 -8.84 26.41 19.83
CA LYS A 131 -8.65 25.62 21.07
C LYS A 131 -7.32 24.89 21.09
N ILE A 132 -6.91 24.26 19.99
CA ILE A 132 -5.61 23.58 19.84
C ILE A 132 -4.47 24.60 20.04
N LYS A 133 -4.58 25.75 19.37
CA LYS A 133 -3.61 26.84 19.49
C LYS A 133 -3.49 27.36 20.93
N ALA A 134 -4.62 27.50 21.64
CA ALA A 134 -4.62 27.93 23.03
C ALA A 134 -3.88 26.96 23.95
N VAL A 135 -3.91 25.66 23.70
CA VAL A 135 -3.12 24.66 24.43
C VAL A 135 -1.64 24.75 24.00
N TYR A 136 -1.38 24.83 22.70
CA TYR A 136 -0.03 24.94 22.15
C TYR A 136 0.73 26.14 22.70
N ASP A 137 0.11 27.31 22.73
CA ASP A 137 0.73 28.54 23.20
C ASP A 137 1.11 28.47 24.71
N ARG A 138 0.35 27.69 25.50
CA ARG A 138 0.59 27.53 26.94
C ARG A 138 1.35 26.24 27.32
N ARG A 139 1.77 25.41 26.35
CA ARG A 139 2.34 24.07 26.60
C ARG A 139 3.50 24.06 27.61
N GLY A 140 4.31 25.14 27.64
CA GLY A 140 5.43 25.25 28.58
C GLY A 140 5.01 25.50 30.03
N SER A 141 3.72 25.86 30.29
CA SER A 141 3.19 26.16 31.66
C SER A 141 2.17 25.12 32.13
N LEU A 142 1.85 24.12 31.31
CA LEU A 142 0.81 23.10 31.61
C LEU A 142 1.34 21.89 32.38
N GLY A 143 2.64 21.80 32.66
CA GLY A 143 3.24 20.67 33.37
C GLY A 143 3.25 19.36 32.58
N LEU A 144 3.20 19.45 31.25
CA LEU A 144 3.19 18.30 30.34
C LEU A 144 4.55 17.59 30.36
N ASP A 145 4.52 16.26 30.25
CA ASP A 145 5.73 15.48 29.99
C ASP A 145 6.23 15.65 28.54
N ALA A 146 7.35 15.01 28.20
CA ALA A 146 7.97 15.13 26.87
C ALA A 146 7.09 14.54 25.76
N VAL A 147 6.37 13.45 26.03
CA VAL A 147 5.48 12.78 25.06
C VAL A 147 4.24 13.63 24.80
N GLN A 148 3.62 14.12 25.87
CA GLN A 148 2.46 15.00 25.81
C GLN A 148 2.80 16.31 25.08
N THR A 149 3.93 16.93 25.41
CA THR A 149 4.42 18.14 24.73
C THR A 149 4.60 17.89 23.23
N ARG A 150 5.20 16.76 22.88
CA ARG A 150 5.40 16.39 21.48
C ARG A 150 4.08 16.14 20.74
N LEU A 151 3.08 15.52 21.38
CA LEU A 151 1.76 15.34 20.81
C LEU A 151 1.08 16.67 20.51
N VAL A 152 1.13 17.65 21.45
CA VAL A 152 0.63 19.01 21.24
C VAL A 152 1.28 19.65 20.02
N GLU A 153 2.62 19.58 19.91
CA GLU A 153 3.37 20.14 18.78
C GLU A 153 2.99 19.50 17.45
N LYS A 154 2.86 18.17 17.42
CA LYS A 154 2.49 17.44 16.21
C LYS A 154 1.06 17.74 15.77
N ILE A 155 0.11 17.80 16.69
CA ILE A 155 -1.28 18.15 16.37
C ILE A 155 -1.38 19.59 15.86
N TYR A 156 -0.79 20.56 16.57
CA TYR A 156 -0.76 21.94 16.11
C TYR A 156 -0.12 22.06 14.72
N GLY A 157 1.05 21.46 14.53
CA GLY A 157 1.75 21.44 13.24
C GLY A 157 0.92 20.81 12.12
N LYS A 158 0.17 19.72 12.40
CA LYS A 158 -0.74 19.08 11.44
C LYS A 158 -1.81 20.06 10.93
N PHE A 159 -2.43 20.84 11.81
CA PHE A 159 -3.43 21.85 11.43
C PHE A 159 -2.82 22.98 10.62
N VAL A 160 -1.70 23.53 11.07
CA VAL A 160 -0.97 24.61 10.35
C VAL A 160 -0.58 24.16 8.95
N ARG A 161 0.01 22.99 8.83
CA ARG A 161 0.39 22.39 7.54
C ARG A 161 -0.79 22.05 6.65
N ALA A 162 -1.95 21.78 7.23
CA ALA A 162 -3.19 21.56 6.51
C ALA A 162 -3.85 22.85 6.02
N GLY A 163 -3.39 24.03 6.47
CA GLY A 163 -3.90 25.33 6.03
C GLY A 163 -4.84 26.03 7.02
N ALA A 164 -4.82 25.66 8.30
CA ALA A 164 -5.68 26.30 9.31
C ALA A 164 -5.51 27.82 9.40
N LEU A 165 -4.31 28.33 9.09
CA LEU A 165 -3.96 29.77 9.11
C LEU A 165 -4.36 30.54 7.83
N LEU A 166 -4.86 29.88 6.81
CA LEU A 166 -5.28 30.49 5.54
C LEU A 166 -6.56 31.32 5.74
N ASP A 167 -6.74 32.34 4.90
CA ASP A 167 -8.01 33.07 4.84
C ASP A 167 -9.14 32.20 4.26
N PRO A 168 -10.42 32.60 4.39
CA PRO A 168 -11.56 31.81 3.93
C PRO A 168 -11.53 31.48 2.43
N GLN A 169 -11.07 32.38 1.55
CA GLN A 169 -10.99 32.17 0.11
C GLN A 169 -9.90 31.16 -0.23
N GLN A 170 -8.76 31.24 0.42
CA GLN A 170 -7.65 30.30 0.29
C GLN A 170 -8.04 28.90 0.80
N LYS A 171 -8.74 28.81 1.94
CA LYS A 171 -9.27 27.54 2.47
C LYS A 171 -10.22 26.87 1.47
N GLU A 172 -11.13 27.65 0.84
CA GLU A 172 -12.04 27.12 -0.16
C GLU A 172 -11.29 26.58 -1.39
N ARG A 173 -10.30 27.33 -1.89
CA ARG A 173 -9.46 26.84 -3.00
C ARG A 173 -8.68 25.57 -2.61
N LEU A 174 -8.18 25.50 -1.38
CA LEU A 174 -7.48 24.31 -0.87
C LEU A 174 -8.39 23.08 -0.80
N ARG A 175 -9.66 23.23 -0.39
CA ARG A 175 -10.66 22.14 -0.42
C ARG A 175 -10.85 21.59 -1.83
N GLN A 176 -10.99 22.47 -2.83
CA GLN A 176 -11.12 22.05 -4.23
C GLN A 176 -9.89 21.25 -4.68
N ILE A 177 -8.68 21.76 -4.40
CA ILE A 177 -7.44 21.07 -4.74
C ILE A 177 -7.36 19.71 -4.04
N ASN A 178 -7.70 19.61 -2.76
CA ASN A 178 -7.68 18.36 -2.02
C ASN A 178 -8.69 17.34 -2.56
N GLY A 179 -9.88 17.79 -2.95
CA GLY A 179 -10.91 16.96 -3.59
C GLY A 179 -10.44 16.38 -4.93
N GLU A 180 -9.82 17.22 -5.78
CA GLU A 180 -9.22 16.76 -7.05
C GLU A 180 -8.07 15.77 -6.80
N LEU A 181 -7.15 16.10 -5.87
CA LEU A 181 -6.04 15.25 -5.50
C LEU A 181 -6.46 13.91 -4.86
N ALA A 182 -7.63 13.81 -4.27
CA ALA A 182 -8.15 12.56 -3.71
C ALA A 182 -8.53 11.53 -4.78
N LEU A 183 -8.98 11.99 -5.96
CA LEU A 183 -9.40 11.12 -7.06
C LEU A 183 -8.25 10.70 -7.99
N LEU A 184 -7.23 11.53 -8.15
CA LEU A 184 -6.13 11.25 -9.09
C LEU A 184 -5.39 9.94 -8.79
N PRO A 185 -5.01 9.61 -7.52
CA PRO A 185 -4.35 8.34 -7.21
C PRO A 185 -5.24 7.13 -7.51
N VAL A 186 -6.55 7.26 -7.30
CA VAL A 186 -7.51 6.19 -7.56
C VAL A 186 -7.53 5.87 -9.05
N LYS A 187 -7.71 6.89 -9.90
CA LYS A 187 -7.70 6.73 -11.36
C LYS A 187 -6.36 6.18 -11.86
N PHE A 188 -5.26 6.76 -11.38
CA PHE A 188 -3.91 6.33 -11.73
C PHE A 188 -3.67 4.85 -11.40
N GLY A 189 -3.98 4.45 -10.18
CA GLY A 189 -3.79 3.07 -9.71
C GLY A 189 -4.67 2.06 -10.45
N ASN A 190 -5.94 2.43 -10.70
CA ASN A 190 -6.87 1.59 -11.47
C ASN A 190 -6.36 1.37 -12.90
N ASN A 191 -5.86 2.41 -13.56
CA ASN A 191 -5.30 2.30 -14.90
C ASN A 191 -4.07 1.39 -14.92
N VAL A 192 -3.16 1.54 -13.96
CA VAL A 192 -1.97 0.67 -13.85
C VAL A 192 -2.36 -0.78 -13.61
N LEU A 193 -3.32 -1.05 -12.73
CA LEU A 193 -3.78 -2.40 -12.43
C LEU A 193 -4.39 -3.07 -13.68
N ARG A 194 -5.29 -2.37 -14.38
CA ARG A 194 -5.92 -2.87 -15.61
C ARG A 194 -4.91 -3.11 -16.71
N ALA A 195 -4.06 -2.12 -17.01
CA ALA A 195 -3.01 -2.27 -18.01
C ALA A 195 -2.04 -3.43 -17.70
N THR A 196 -1.78 -3.71 -16.42
CA THR A 196 -0.97 -4.86 -16.01
C THR A 196 -1.67 -6.18 -16.28
N ASN A 197 -2.98 -6.27 -15.97
CA ASN A 197 -3.77 -7.50 -16.12
C ASN A 197 -4.11 -7.82 -17.60
N ASP A 198 -4.24 -6.80 -18.44
CA ASP A 198 -4.61 -6.97 -19.86
C ASP A 198 -3.45 -7.49 -20.72
N PHE A 199 -2.21 -7.34 -20.25
CA PHE A 199 -1.06 -7.81 -21.03
C PHE A 199 -0.82 -9.31 -20.86
N VAL A 200 -0.73 -9.99 -22.00
CA VAL A 200 -0.45 -11.42 -22.09
C VAL A 200 0.55 -11.70 -23.22
N LEU A 201 1.72 -12.23 -22.89
CA LEU A 201 2.69 -12.74 -23.85
C LEU A 201 2.52 -14.26 -23.98
N LYS A 202 1.98 -14.71 -25.12
CA LYS A 202 1.82 -16.14 -25.43
C LYS A 202 3.11 -16.68 -26.04
N LEU A 203 3.55 -17.82 -25.54
CA LEU A 203 4.75 -18.50 -26.02
C LEU A 203 4.38 -19.85 -26.66
N THR A 204 5.18 -20.24 -27.65
CA THR A 204 5.21 -21.57 -28.24
C THR A 204 6.36 -22.41 -27.68
N ASP A 205 6.38 -23.73 -27.88
CA ASP A 205 7.45 -24.63 -27.44
C ASP A 205 8.86 -24.11 -27.82
N LYS A 206 9.02 -23.57 -29.04
CA LYS A 206 10.30 -23.05 -29.54
C LYS A 206 10.80 -21.80 -28.81
N GLN A 207 9.92 -21.10 -28.09
CA GLN A 207 10.20 -19.86 -27.39
C GLN A 207 10.49 -20.07 -25.89
N LEU A 208 10.50 -21.33 -25.45
CA LEU A 208 10.83 -21.70 -24.07
C LEU A 208 12.32 -21.84 -23.79
N ASP A 209 13.15 -21.74 -24.85
CA ASP A 209 14.60 -21.92 -24.72
C ASP A 209 15.20 -20.98 -23.68
N GLY A 210 16.07 -21.54 -22.82
CA GLY A 210 16.69 -20.87 -21.68
C GLY A 210 15.85 -20.83 -20.40
N LEU A 211 14.52 -21.02 -20.48
CA LEU A 211 13.65 -20.94 -19.30
C LEU A 211 13.78 -22.19 -18.41
N PRO A 212 14.04 -22.04 -17.11
CA PRO A 212 13.99 -23.15 -16.15
C PRO A 212 12.61 -23.83 -16.13
N ALA A 213 12.58 -25.12 -15.83
CA ALA A 213 11.34 -25.92 -15.77
C ALA A 213 10.29 -25.33 -14.82
N SER A 214 10.71 -24.73 -13.71
CA SER A 214 9.81 -24.02 -12.76
C SER A 214 9.12 -22.82 -13.40
N VAL A 215 9.86 -22.04 -14.20
CA VAL A 215 9.31 -20.87 -14.93
C VAL A 215 8.34 -21.32 -16.01
N GLN A 216 8.69 -22.38 -16.76
CA GLN A 216 7.79 -22.99 -17.74
C GLN A 216 6.50 -23.52 -17.08
N GLY A 217 6.61 -24.14 -15.88
CA GLY A 217 5.45 -24.61 -15.11
C GLY A 217 4.49 -23.50 -14.75
N ILE A 218 5.00 -22.39 -14.22
CA ILE A 218 4.20 -21.20 -13.88
C ILE A 218 3.52 -20.63 -15.13
N ALA A 219 4.26 -20.50 -16.24
CA ALA A 219 3.69 -20.00 -17.50
C ALA A 219 2.61 -20.93 -18.07
N ARG A 220 2.74 -22.26 -17.88
CA ARG A 220 1.74 -23.25 -18.26
C ARG A 220 0.48 -23.17 -17.41
N GLU A 221 0.63 -23.04 -16.09
CA GLU A 221 -0.51 -22.89 -15.18
C GLU A 221 -1.27 -21.59 -15.46
N LYS A 222 -0.55 -20.48 -15.71
CA LYS A 222 -1.19 -19.22 -16.10
C LYS A 222 -1.95 -19.33 -17.42
N ALA A 223 -1.43 -20.05 -18.40
CA ALA A 223 -2.16 -20.32 -19.63
C ALA A 223 -3.45 -21.12 -19.37
N ALA A 224 -3.41 -22.12 -18.50
CA ALA A 224 -4.59 -22.92 -18.12
C ALA A 224 -5.65 -22.07 -17.39
N GLU A 225 -5.24 -21.16 -16.48
CA GLU A 225 -6.16 -20.22 -15.82
C GLU A 225 -6.90 -19.32 -16.84
N LEU A 226 -6.23 -18.95 -17.93
CA LEU A 226 -6.80 -18.16 -19.01
C LEU A 226 -7.56 -18.98 -20.07
N GLY A 227 -7.71 -20.29 -19.85
CA GLY A 227 -8.37 -21.19 -20.79
C GLY A 227 -7.58 -21.46 -22.08
N LEU A 228 -6.27 -21.19 -22.10
CA LEU A 228 -5.39 -21.40 -23.24
C LEU A 228 -4.73 -22.78 -23.13
N ASN A 229 -5.23 -23.73 -23.91
CA ASN A 229 -4.63 -25.05 -23.99
C ASN A 229 -3.39 -25.04 -24.91
N ASP A 230 -2.40 -25.86 -24.58
CA ASP A 230 -1.14 -26.00 -25.33
C ASP A 230 -0.34 -24.70 -25.59
N ALA A 231 -0.39 -23.80 -24.62
CA ALA A 231 0.37 -22.54 -24.62
C ALA A 231 1.07 -22.33 -23.28
N TRP A 232 1.99 -21.38 -23.26
CA TRP A 232 2.58 -20.81 -22.07
C TRP A 232 2.31 -19.31 -22.08
N VAL A 233 2.07 -18.73 -20.91
CA VAL A 233 1.75 -17.31 -20.78
C VAL A 233 2.68 -16.65 -19.79
N VAL A 234 3.30 -15.56 -20.24
CA VAL A 234 4.06 -14.63 -19.39
C VAL A 234 3.25 -13.35 -19.22
N THR A 235 3.13 -12.89 -18.00
CA THR A 235 2.44 -11.64 -17.61
C THR A 235 3.41 -10.58 -17.14
N LEU A 236 2.90 -9.39 -16.82
CA LEU A 236 3.71 -8.31 -16.25
C LEU A 236 3.97 -8.45 -14.75
N ASP A 237 3.39 -9.44 -14.08
CA ASP A 237 3.66 -9.72 -12.67
C ASP A 237 5.12 -10.08 -12.45
N ALA A 238 5.68 -9.61 -11.34
CA ALA A 238 7.11 -9.79 -11.05
C ALA A 238 7.58 -11.26 -11.11
N PRO A 239 6.87 -12.25 -10.51
CA PRO A 239 7.28 -13.66 -10.60
C PRO A 239 7.22 -14.27 -12.00
N SER A 240 6.48 -13.67 -12.93
CA SER A 240 6.41 -14.08 -14.34
C SER A 240 7.44 -13.34 -15.19
N ARG A 241 7.45 -12.01 -15.07
CA ARG A 241 8.29 -11.11 -15.88
C ARG A 241 9.77 -11.23 -15.59
N ILE A 242 10.17 -11.13 -14.31
CA ILE A 242 11.58 -11.08 -13.95
C ILE A 242 12.31 -12.36 -14.36
N PRO A 243 11.83 -13.59 -14.05
CA PRO A 243 12.49 -14.81 -14.50
C PRO A 243 12.52 -14.94 -16.04
N PHE A 244 11.51 -14.46 -16.76
CA PHE A 244 11.55 -14.45 -18.21
C PHE A 244 12.67 -13.55 -18.74
N LEU A 245 12.80 -12.32 -18.24
CA LEU A 245 13.88 -11.39 -18.61
C LEU A 245 15.26 -11.92 -18.24
N THR A 246 15.35 -12.70 -17.16
CA THR A 246 16.61 -13.28 -16.66
C THR A 246 17.08 -14.47 -17.48
N TYR A 247 16.17 -15.35 -17.89
CA TYR A 247 16.56 -16.66 -18.42
C TYR A 247 16.25 -16.87 -19.91
N SER A 248 15.25 -16.17 -20.48
CA SER A 248 14.87 -16.37 -21.88
C SER A 248 15.98 -15.99 -22.85
N THR A 249 16.34 -16.90 -23.78
CA THR A 249 17.29 -16.62 -24.87
C THR A 249 16.68 -15.76 -25.97
N GLN A 250 15.33 -15.62 -26.00
CA GLN A 250 14.58 -14.87 -27.01
C GLN A 250 14.67 -13.37 -26.76
N ARG A 251 15.67 -12.71 -27.34
CA ARG A 251 15.97 -11.29 -27.10
C ARG A 251 14.81 -10.36 -27.49
N ASP A 252 14.16 -10.64 -28.61
CA ASP A 252 13.00 -9.89 -29.11
C ASP A 252 11.80 -9.99 -28.19
N LEU A 253 11.57 -11.15 -27.55
CA LEU A 253 10.49 -11.32 -26.59
C LEU A 253 10.84 -10.65 -25.25
N ARG A 254 12.13 -10.62 -24.85
CA ARG A 254 12.57 -9.80 -23.70
C ARG A 254 12.30 -8.31 -23.95
N GLU A 255 12.62 -7.81 -25.15
CA GLU A 255 12.30 -6.43 -25.56
C GLU A 255 10.80 -6.14 -25.46
N GLN A 256 9.98 -7.02 -26.06
CA GLN A 256 8.52 -6.87 -26.05
C GLN A 256 7.97 -6.81 -24.61
N LEU A 257 8.39 -7.73 -23.75
CA LEU A 257 7.94 -7.80 -22.36
C LEU A 257 8.43 -6.60 -21.54
N TYR A 258 9.68 -6.18 -21.75
CA TYR A 258 10.27 -5.02 -21.08
C TYR A 258 9.51 -3.74 -21.44
N LYS A 259 9.32 -3.48 -22.74
CA LYS A 259 8.59 -2.31 -23.22
C LYS A 259 7.15 -2.30 -22.72
N ALA A 260 6.45 -3.42 -22.81
CA ALA A 260 5.10 -3.53 -22.28
C ALA A 260 5.01 -3.18 -20.78
N TYR A 261 6.05 -3.50 -20.02
CA TYR A 261 6.09 -3.17 -18.60
C TYR A 261 6.36 -1.67 -18.33
N ILE A 262 7.37 -1.09 -18.98
CA ILE A 262 7.76 0.30 -18.69
C ILE A 262 6.82 1.33 -19.33
N ASP A 263 6.20 1.00 -20.45
CA ASP A 263 5.31 1.90 -21.18
C ASP A 263 3.85 1.79 -20.73
N ARG A 264 3.56 1.00 -19.69
CA ARG A 264 2.20 0.91 -19.15
C ARG A 264 1.62 2.28 -18.84
N CYS A 265 0.40 2.49 -19.30
CA CYS A 265 -0.33 3.76 -19.14
C CYS A 265 0.34 4.97 -19.78
N ASN A 266 1.21 4.78 -20.77
CA ASN A 266 1.95 5.84 -21.48
C ASN A 266 1.74 5.82 -23.02
N GLU A 267 0.87 4.95 -23.55
CA GLU A 267 0.77 4.66 -24.99
C GLU A 267 -0.47 5.28 -25.67
N GLY A 268 -1.22 6.16 -25.01
CA GLY A 268 -2.46 6.72 -25.54
C GLY A 268 -3.64 5.72 -25.54
N SER A 269 -3.55 4.63 -24.76
CA SER A 269 -4.64 3.72 -24.52
C SER A 269 -5.71 4.32 -23.60
N GLU A 270 -6.81 3.61 -23.39
CA GLU A 270 -7.83 4.01 -22.41
C GLU A 270 -7.30 4.12 -20.96
N TYR A 271 -6.14 3.52 -20.68
CA TYR A 271 -5.45 3.56 -19.38
C TYR A 271 -4.35 4.62 -19.30
N ASP A 272 -4.28 5.57 -20.25
CA ASP A 272 -3.21 6.57 -20.29
C ASP A 272 -3.22 7.50 -19.06
N ASN A 273 -2.09 7.55 -18.35
CA ASN A 273 -1.92 8.32 -17.13
C ASN A 273 -1.17 9.67 -17.33
N ARG A 274 -0.75 10.03 -18.53
CA ARG A 274 0.07 11.23 -18.76
C ARG A 274 -0.62 12.52 -18.33
N SER A 275 -1.91 12.65 -18.63
CA SER A 275 -2.69 13.80 -18.15
C SER A 275 -2.81 13.85 -16.64
N LEU A 276 -3.02 12.68 -15.99
CA LEU A 276 -3.11 12.58 -14.53
C LEU A 276 -1.80 13.00 -13.84
N VAL A 277 -0.64 12.62 -14.42
CA VAL A 277 0.68 13.03 -13.89
C VAL A 277 0.85 14.56 -13.95
N ASN A 278 0.45 15.19 -15.06
CA ASN A 278 0.48 16.65 -15.21
C ASN A 278 -0.44 17.34 -14.19
N ASP A 279 -1.64 16.82 -13.98
CA ASP A 279 -2.58 17.37 -13.00
C ASP A 279 -2.05 17.19 -11.57
N PHE A 280 -1.44 16.05 -11.24
CA PHE A 280 -0.76 15.87 -9.97
C PHE A 280 0.31 16.94 -9.74
N ALA A 281 1.19 17.15 -10.69
CA ALA A 281 2.30 18.11 -10.57
C ALA A 281 1.76 19.54 -10.39
N ARG A 282 0.78 19.92 -11.19
CA ARG A 282 0.13 21.24 -11.16
C ARG A 282 -0.55 21.50 -9.82
N LEU A 283 -1.44 20.59 -9.39
CA LEU A 283 -2.24 20.77 -8.17
C LEU A 283 -1.37 20.71 -6.91
N ARG A 284 -0.39 19.81 -6.85
CA ARG A 284 0.56 19.74 -5.75
C ARG A 284 1.40 21.01 -5.62
N ASN A 285 1.86 21.57 -6.74
CA ASN A 285 2.60 22.82 -6.73
C ASN A 285 1.72 24.01 -6.33
N GLU A 286 0.48 24.07 -6.81
CA GLU A 286 -0.49 25.09 -6.42
C GLU A 286 -0.78 24.99 -4.91
N LYS A 287 -1.04 23.79 -4.38
CA LYS A 287 -1.23 23.54 -2.95
C LYS A 287 -0.04 24.03 -2.13
N ALA A 288 1.18 23.69 -2.53
CA ALA A 288 2.37 24.10 -1.80
C ALA A 288 2.51 25.61 -1.74
N ARG A 289 2.30 26.30 -2.86
CA ARG A 289 2.35 27.77 -2.91
C ARG A 289 1.27 28.44 -2.07
N LEU A 290 0.06 27.88 -2.08
CA LEU A 290 -1.05 28.36 -1.26
C LEU A 290 -0.72 28.25 0.24
N LEU A 291 0.01 27.20 0.64
CA LEU A 291 0.50 26.97 1.99
C LEU A 291 1.81 27.72 2.33
N GLY A 292 2.30 28.60 1.43
CA GLY A 292 3.48 29.43 1.67
C GLY A 292 4.83 28.77 1.37
N TYR A 293 4.84 27.61 0.68
CA TYR A 293 6.07 26.91 0.31
C TYR A 293 6.44 27.18 -1.16
N PRO A 294 7.74 27.28 -1.49
CA PRO A 294 8.19 27.57 -2.86
C PRO A 294 7.96 26.41 -3.84
N SER A 295 7.83 25.19 -3.35
CA SER A 295 7.56 23.99 -4.15
C SER A 295 6.89 22.89 -3.30
N TYR A 296 6.32 21.88 -3.96
CA TYR A 296 5.75 20.72 -3.26
C TYR A 296 6.83 19.91 -2.52
N ALA A 297 8.03 19.80 -3.08
CA ALA A 297 9.16 19.17 -2.40
C ALA A 297 9.50 19.89 -1.09
N ALA A 298 9.56 21.24 -1.08
CA ALA A 298 9.78 22.00 0.13
C ALA A 298 8.67 21.81 1.16
N TYR A 299 7.41 21.74 0.71
CA TYR A 299 6.27 21.45 1.59
C TYR A 299 6.39 20.07 2.26
N VAL A 300 6.71 19.03 1.48
CA VAL A 300 6.82 17.66 2.03
C VAL A 300 8.00 17.55 2.98
N THR A 301 9.20 17.95 2.54
CA THR A 301 10.43 17.76 3.33
C THR A 301 10.50 18.58 4.61
N ALA A 302 9.71 19.66 4.73
CA ALA A 302 9.71 20.52 5.92
C ALA A 302 9.36 19.82 7.24
N ASP A 303 8.64 18.69 7.20
CA ASP A 303 8.29 17.87 8.39
C ASP A 303 8.99 16.50 8.39
N GLU A 304 9.98 16.30 7.52
CA GLU A 304 10.77 15.08 7.42
C GLU A 304 12.19 15.32 8.01
N MET A 305 12.95 14.23 8.21
CA MET A 305 14.33 14.33 8.75
C MET A 305 15.24 15.23 7.92
N ALA A 306 15.09 15.24 6.61
CA ALA A 306 15.90 16.07 5.72
C ALA A 306 15.61 17.56 5.85
N GLY A 307 14.41 17.96 6.25
CA GLY A 307 13.97 19.35 6.44
C GLY A 307 13.90 20.20 5.17
N THR A 308 14.76 19.96 4.19
CA THR A 308 14.83 20.73 2.93
C THR A 308 15.11 19.84 1.73
N PRO A 309 14.65 20.23 0.50
CA PRO A 309 15.05 19.54 -0.73
C PRO A 309 16.57 19.55 -0.97
N ALA A 310 17.29 20.60 -0.52
CA ALA A 310 18.73 20.68 -0.66
C ALA A 310 19.45 19.55 0.09
N ALA A 311 19.06 19.27 1.34
CA ALA A 311 19.60 18.15 2.10
C ALA A 311 19.32 16.78 1.46
N VAL A 312 18.14 16.63 0.83
CA VAL A 312 17.82 15.40 0.06
C VAL A 312 18.78 15.26 -1.12
N TYR A 313 19.00 16.34 -1.90
CA TYR A 313 19.91 16.28 -3.06
C TYR A 313 21.37 16.10 -2.65
N GLU A 314 21.80 16.63 -1.51
CA GLU A 314 23.14 16.40 -0.98
C GLU A 314 23.41 14.90 -0.79
N LEU A 315 22.52 14.22 -0.04
CA LEU A 315 22.63 12.77 0.16
C LEU A 315 22.53 11.99 -1.16
N LEU A 316 21.56 12.33 -2.02
CA LEU A 316 21.37 11.64 -3.29
C LEU A 316 22.59 11.77 -4.20
N ASN A 317 23.21 12.95 -4.31
CA ASN A 317 24.39 13.18 -5.13
C ASN A 317 25.63 12.48 -4.59
N GLU A 318 25.79 12.41 -3.26
CA GLU A 318 26.86 11.68 -2.59
C GLU A 318 26.82 10.18 -2.94
N VAL A 319 25.62 9.59 -2.97
CA VAL A 319 25.39 8.19 -3.33
C VAL A 319 25.42 7.97 -4.84
N TRP A 320 24.79 8.86 -5.61
CA TRP A 320 24.58 8.71 -7.06
C TRP A 320 25.88 8.66 -7.85
N THR A 321 26.83 9.54 -7.55
CA THR A 321 28.08 9.65 -8.31
C THR A 321 28.87 8.33 -8.33
N PRO A 322 29.23 7.73 -7.18
CA PRO A 322 29.93 6.45 -7.18
C PRO A 322 29.07 5.28 -7.69
N ALA A 323 27.75 5.32 -7.45
CA ALA A 323 26.84 4.28 -7.94
C ALA A 323 26.76 4.27 -9.48
N LEU A 324 26.73 5.45 -10.10
CA LEU A 324 26.69 5.56 -11.57
C LEU A 324 27.98 5.03 -12.22
N ASP A 325 29.14 5.31 -11.62
CA ASP A 325 30.41 4.80 -12.13
C ASP A 325 30.46 3.28 -12.01
N ARG A 326 30.00 2.72 -10.90
CA ARG A 326 29.88 1.27 -10.72
C ARG A 326 28.93 0.63 -11.73
N ALA A 327 27.76 1.25 -11.97
CA ALA A 327 26.80 0.76 -12.96
C ALA A 327 27.37 0.75 -14.38
N LYS A 328 28.20 1.73 -14.75
CA LYS A 328 28.90 1.75 -16.05
C LYS A 328 29.90 0.61 -16.19
N GLU A 329 30.66 0.30 -15.12
CA GLU A 329 31.59 -0.84 -15.10
C GLU A 329 30.82 -2.16 -15.29
N GLU A 330 29.75 -2.37 -14.55
CA GLU A 330 28.90 -3.56 -14.65
C GLU A 330 28.27 -3.70 -16.04
N MET A 331 27.78 -2.60 -16.61
CA MET A 331 27.26 -2.58 -17.98
C MET A 331 28.32 -2.94 -19.00
N ALA A 332 29.57 -2.48 -18.86
CA ALA A 332 30.67 -2.82 -19.76
C ALA A 332 31.02 -4.33 -19.72
N GLU A 333 30.98 -4.94 -18.53
CA GLU A 333 31.15 -6.40 -18.39
C GLU A 333 30.02 -7.17 -19.10
N MET A 334 28.76 -6.79 -18.86
CA MET A 334 27.59 -7.40 -19.50
C MET A 334 27.64 -7.22 -21.03
N ASN A 335 28.03 -6.04 -21.51
CA ASN A 335 28.18 -5.78 -22.94
C ASN A 335 29.27 -6.66 -23.58
N THR A 336 30.34 -6.96 -22.85
CA THR A 336 31.38 -7.89 -23.32
C THR A 336 30.80 -9.28 -23.60
N MET A 337 29.89 -9.76 -22.74
CA MET A 337 29.18 -11.02 -22.97
C MET A 337 28.18 -10.93 -24.13
N LEU A 338 27.43 -9.83 -24.24
CA LEU A 338 26.54 -9.60 -25.37
C LEU A 338 27.30 -9.66 -26.69
N GLN A 339 28.49 -9.02 -26.81
CA GLN A 339 29.28 -9.04 -28.03
C GLN A 339 29.83 -10.44 -28.42
N ARG A 340 29.99 -11.36 -27.45
CA ARG A 340 30.31 -12.75 -27.73
C ARG A 340 29.12 -13.51 -28.30
N ASP A 341 27.91 -13.28 -27.75
CA ASP A 341 26.68 -13.97 -28.15
C ASP A 341 26.10 -13.39 -29.47
N VAL A 342 26.12 -12.07 -29.61
CA VAL A 342 25.52 -11.33 -30.73
C VAL A 342 26.48 -10.21 -31.16
N PRO A 343 27.47 -10.51 -31.99
CA PRO A 343 28.46 -9.53 -32.43
C PRO A 343 27.82 -8.31 -33.11
N GLY A 344 28.20 -7.12 -32.68
CA GLY A 344 27.68 -5.85 -33.21
C GLY A 344 26.33 -5.38 -32.66
N ALA A 345 25.72 -6.12 -31.75
CA ALA A 345 24.48 -5.67 -31.09
C ALA A 345 24.75 -4.53 -30.11
N THR A 346 23.85 -3.57 -30.03
CA THR A 346 23.83 -2.55 -28.97
C THR A 346 23.26 -3.16 -27.69
N PHE A 347 23.88 -2.85 -26.54
CA PHE A 347 23.37 -3.25 -25.25
C PHE A 347 22.14 -2.39 -24.89
N GLU A 348 21.01 -3.04 -24.63
CA GLU A 348 19.73 -2.39 -24.40
C GLU A 348 19.18 -2.73 -23.00
N PRO A 349 18.22 -1.98 -22.45
CA PRO A 349 17.70 -2.22 -21.11
C PRO A 349 17.14 -3.62 -20.87
N TRP A 350 16.53 -4.27 -21.87
CA TRP A 350 16.02 -5.65 -21.78
C TRP A 350 17.10 -6.72 -21.78
N ASP A 351 18.38 -6.35 -21.98
CA ASP A 351 19.53 -7.24 -21.89
C ASP A 351 20.08 -7.34 -20.46
N TRP A 352 19.74 -6.37 -19.60
CA TRP A 352 20.33 -6.23 -18.27
C TRP A 352 20.18 -7.50 -17.42
N TRP A 353 18.98 -7.99 -17.17
CA TRP A 353 18.75 -9.18 -16.32
C TRP A 353 19.42 -10.42 -16.89
N TYR A 354 19.34 -10.61 -18.20
CA TYR A 354 19.89 -11.77 -18.88
C TYR A 354 21.42 -11.82 -18.77
N TYR A 355 22.09 -10.72 -19.05
CA TYR A 355 23.56 -10.67 -18.98
C TYR A 355 24.08 -10.51 -17.56
N ALA A 356 23.37 -9.87 -16.66
CA ALA A 356 23.71 -9.85 -15.24
C ALA A 356 23.75 -11.27 -14.65
N GLU A 357 22.77 -12.12 -15.00
CA GLU A 357 22.76 -13.52 -14.58
C GLU A 357 23.92 -14.31 -15.19
N LYS A 358 24.28 -14.06 -16.44
CA LYS A 358 25.46 -14.68 -17.06
C LYS A 358 26.77 -14.27 -16.37
N VAL A 359 26.93 -12.98 -16.05
CA VAL A 359 28.08 -12.47 -15.29
C VAL A 359 28.13 -13.11 -13.89
N ARG A 360 26.99 -13.21 -13.22
CA ARG A 360 26.88 -13.83 -11.90
C ARG A 360 27.32 -15.29 -11.93
N LYS A 361 26.88 -16.06 -12.91
CA LYS A 361 27.28 -17.46 -13.09
C LYS A 361 28.79 -17.60 -13.39
N ASP A 362 29.30 -16.75 -14.27
CA ASP A 362 30.73 -16.78 -14.67
C ASP A 362 31.68 -16.43 -13.51
N LYS A 363 31.34 -15.35 -12.75
CA LYS A 363 32.18 -14.85 -11.65
C LYS A 363 32.11 -15.66 -10.37
N TYR A 364 30.89 -16.08 -10.00
CA TYR A 364 30.64 -16.63 -8.67
C TYR A 364 30.31 -18.12 -8.68
N ALA A 365 30.17 -18.73 -9.85
CA ALA A 365 29.69 -20.11 -10.03
C ALA A 365 28.38 -20.37 -9.24
N LEU A 366 27.58 -19.33 -9.08
CA LEU A 366 26.34 -19.34 -8.30
C LEU A 366 25.17 -19.63 -9.24
N ASP A 367 24.50 -20.74 -9.02
CA ASP A 367 23.31 -21.13 -9.76
C ASP A 367 22.08 -21.06 -8.83
N ASP A 368 21.11 -20.26 -9.21
CA ASP A 368 19.82 -20.16 -8.52
C ASP A 368 19.14 -21.52 -8.39
N ALA A 369 19.26 -22.39 -9.39
CA ALA A 369 18.68 -23.72 -9.35
C ALA A 369 19.27 -24.58 -8.21
N THR A 370 20.51 -24.34 -7.82
CA THR A 370 21.16 -25.00 -6.69
C THR A 370 20.75 -24.41 -5.35
N LEU A 371 20.48 -23.10 -5.31
CA LEU A 371 20.15 -22.38 -4.07
C LEU A 371 18.66 -22.44 -3.71
N ARG A 372 17.78 -22.32 -4.70
CA ARG A 372 16.31 -22.26 -4.51
C ARG A 372 15.73 -23.36 -3.61
N PRO A 373 16.17 -24.64 -3.70
CA PRO A 373 15.63 -25.68 -2.84
C PRO A 373 15.79 -25.43 -1.33
N TYR A 374 16.79 -24.61 -0.95
CA TYR A 374 17.02 -24.23 0.45
C TYR A 374 16.06 -23.11 0.92
N PHE A 375 15.49 -22.36 0.00
CA PHE A 375 14.63 -21.22 0.26
C PHE A 375 13.16 -21.51 -0.06
N SER A 376 12.66 -22.67 0.38
CA SER A 376 11.21 -22.86 0.38
C SER A 376 10.55 -21.82 1.30
N LEU A 377 9.36 -21.36 0.94
CA LEU A 377 8.60 -20.37 1.72
C LEU A 377 8.47 -20.81 3.18
N GLU A 378 8.21 -22.09 3.42
CA GLU A 378 8.10 -22.67 4.75
C GLU A 378 9.41 -22.53 5.53
N ASN A 379 10.54 -22.90 4.92
CA ASN A 379 11.85 -22.79 5.57
C ASN A 379 12.22 -21.34 5.88
N VAL A 380 11.93 -20.41 4.96
CA VAL A 380 12.21 -18.99 5.16
C VAL A 380 11.33 -18.41 6.28
N ARG A 381 10.03 -18.76 6.30
CA ARG A 381 9.12 -18.35 7.38
C ARG A 381 9.58 -18.86 8.74
N GLU A 382 9.87 -20.15 8.85
CA GLU A 382 10.38 -20.75 10.11
C GLU A 382 11.74 -20.15 10.51
N GLY A 383 12.60 -19.85 9.51
CA GLY A 383 13.84 -19.12 9.74
C GLY A 383 13.64 -17.73 10.31
N ALA A 384 12.66 -16.99 9.77
CA ALA A 384 12.26 -15.66 10.27
C ALA A 384 11.71 -15.75 11.70
N PHE A 385 10.86 -16.73 11.98
CA PHE A 385 10.31 -16.97 13.34
C PHE A 385 11.43 -17.33 14.34
N SER A 386 12.33 -18.21 13.93
CA SER A 386 13.50 -18.58 14.76
C SER A 386 14.41 -17.38 15.04
N LEU A 387 14.64 -16.52 14.04
CA LEU A 387 15.43 -15.31 14.23
C LEU A 387 14.75 -14.34 15.20
N ALA A 388 13.46 -14.08 15.01
CA ALA A 388 12.67 -13.24 15.91
C ALA A 388 12.66 -13.77 17.35
N ASN A 389 12.52 -15.09 17.50
CA ASN A 389 12.62 -15.73 18.83
C ASN A 389 13.99 -15.53 19.47
N ARG A 390 15.08 -15.70 18.72
CA ARG A 390 16.44 -15.52 19.24
C ARG A 390 16.77 -14.08 19.61
N LEU A 391 16.20 -13.10 18.89
CA LEU A 391 16.44 -11.67 19.12
C LEU A 391 15.56 -11.10 20.23
N TYR A 392 14.28 -11.52 20.27
CA TYR A 392 13.26 -10.86 21.07
C TYR A 392 12.52 -11.81 22.03
N GLY A 393 12.74 -13.12 21.94
CA GLY A 393 12.03 -14.14 22.74
C GLY A 393 10.61 -14.44 22.27
N ILE A 394 10.10 -13.73 21.25
CA ILE A 394 8.72 -13.88 20.78
C ILE A 394 8.50 -15.21 20.06
N THR A 395 7.28 -15.74 20.12
CA THR A 395 6.88 -16.98 19.46
C THR A 395 5.64 -16.77 18.61
N PHE A 396 5.43 -17.66 17.62
CA PHE A 396 4.34 -17.58 16.66
C PHE A 396 3.53 -18.88 16.72
N ARG A 397 2.24 -18.76 16.98
CA ARG A 397 1.30 -19.88 17.04
C ARG A 397 0.25 -19.76 15.94
N PRO A 398 0.05 -20.77 15.08
CA PRO A 398 -1.01 -20.75 14.09
C PRO A 398 -2.36 -20.41 14.72
N LEU A 399 -3.12 -19.51 14.11
CA LEU A 399 -4.41 -19.05 14.59
C LEU A 399 -5.48 -19.29 13.52
N VAL A 400 -6.58 -19.91 13.91
CA VAL A 400 -7.77 -20.01 13.06
C VAL A 400 -8.59 -18.73 13.23
N ALA A 401 -8.61 -17.90 12.20
CA ALA A 401 -9.31 -16.60 12.19
C ALA A 401 -9.88 -16.33 10.80
N PRO A 402 -10.89 -15.45 10.66
CA PRO A 402 -11.39 -15.03 9.34
C PRO A 402 -10.28 -14.43 8.49
N VAL A 403 -10.26 -14.75 7.19
CA VAL A 403 -9.29 -14.26 6.21
C VAL A 403 -10.00 -13.66 5.01
N TYR A 404 -9.41 -12.64 4.39
CA TYR A 404 -9.96 -11.99 3.20
C TYR A 404 -9.67 -12.76 1.91
N HIS A 405 -8.66 -13.64 1.92
CA HIS A 405 -8.34 -14.53 0.80
C HIS A 405 -7.85 -15.88 1.32
N LYS A 406 -8.14 -16.96 0.60
CA LYS A 406 -7.82 -18.35 0.96
C LYS A 406 -6.31 -18.63 1.15
N ASP A 407 -5.46 -17.84 0.50
CA ASP A 407 -3.99 -17.98 0.56
C ASP A 407 -3.38 -17.30 1.80
N CYS A 408 -4.18 -16.60 2.60
CA CYS A 408 -3.72 -15.99 3.83
C CYS A 408 -3.51 -17.04 4.92
N SER A 409 -2.45 -16.87 5.70
CA SER A 409 -2.22 -17.59 6.94
C SER A 409 -2.15 -16.62 8.11
N VAL A 410 -2.59 -17.04 9.29
CA VAL A 410 -2.71 -16.18 10.47
C VAL A 410 -1.97 -16.81 11.64
N TYR A 411 -1.27 -15.97 12.38
CA TYR A 411 -0.52 -16.34 13.56
C TYR A 411 -0.82 -15.40 14.73
N GLU A 412 -0.95 -15.97 15.91
CA GLU A 412 -0.84 -15.24 17.16
C GLU A 412 0.64 -15.05 17.50
N VAL A 413 1.02 -13.84 17.86
CA VAL A 413 2.37 -13.51 18.33
C VAL A 413 2.33 -13.40 19.85
N LEU A 414 3.22 -14.14 20.50
CA LEU A 414 3.32 -14.24 21.97
C LEU A 414 4.67 -13.71 22.42
N ASP A 415 4.69 -13.05 23.57
CA ASP A 415 5.91 -12.63 24.26
C ASP A 415 6.59 -13.83 24.94
N VAL A 416 7.77 -13.61 25.51
CA VAL A 416 8.59 -14.61 26.20
C VAL A 416 7.85 -15.27 27.38
N ASP A 417 6.95 -14.55 28.03
CA ASP A 417 6.10 -15.03 29.13
C ASP A 417 4.78 -15.68 28.69
N GLY A 418 4.54 -15.75 27.36
CA GLY A 418 3.31 -16.25 26.76
C GLY A 418 2.19 -15.23 26.66
N THR A 419 2.44 -13.96 27.01
CA THR A 419 1.45 -12.87 26.85
C THR A 419 1.17 -12.60 25.38
N HIS A 420 -0.10 -12.34 25.04
CA HIS A 420 -0.51 -11.97 23.68
C HIS A 420 0.06 -10.62 23.26
N LEU A 421 0.86 -10.59 22.19
CA LEU A 421 1.42 -9.35 21.62
C LEU A 421 0.60 -8.81 20.46
N GLY A 422 0.06 -9.68 19.62
CA GLY A 422 -0.71 -9.26 18.47
C GLY A 422 -1.07 -10.43 17.55
N VAL A 423 -1.75 -10.10 16.45
CA VAL A 423 -2.09 -11.06 15.39
C VAL A 423 -1.37 -10.67 14.12
N LEU A 424 -0.78 -11.66 13.44
CA LEU A 424 -0.02 -11.48 12.22
C LEU A 424 -0.64 -12.28 11.07
N TYR A 425 -1.05 -11.57 10.02
CA TYR A 425 -1.50 -12.12 8.75
C TYR A 425 -0.36 -12.17 7.75
N PHE A 426 -0.26 -13.27 6.99
CA PHE A 426 0.61 -13.37 5.82
C PHE A 426 -0.24 -13.58 4.57
N ASP A 427 0.08 -12.82 3.53
CA ASP A 427 -0.49 -12.91 2.20
C ASP A 427 0.64 -12.88 1.16
N PHE A 428 1.09 -14.04 0.70
CA PHE A 428 2.35 -14.18 0.02
C PHE A 428 2.27 -14.22 -1.50
N PHE A 429 1.12 -14.51 -2.12
CA PHE A 429 1.05 -14.82 -3.54
C PHE A 429 0.34 -13.74 -4.37
N PRO A 430 0.78 -13.54 -5.64
CA PRO A 430 0.13 -12.59 -6.55
C PRO A 430 -1.24 -13.08 -7.00
N ARG A 431 -2.11 -12.13 -7.36
CA ARG A 431 -3.41 -12.36 -8.00
C ARG A 431 -3.88 -11.07 -8.70
N SER A 432 -4.89 -11.17 -9.58
CA SER A 432 -5.37 -10.04 -10.39
C SER A 432 -5.89 -8.84 -9.59
N GLY A 433 -6.40 -9.07 -8.38
CA GLY A 433 -6.87 -8.01 -7.47
C GLY A 433 -5.81 -7.49 -6.50
N LYS A 434 -4.53 -7.83 -6.68
CA LYS A 434 -3.45 -7.50 -5.75
C LYS A 434 -2.40 -6.60 -6.38
N SER A 435 -2.02 -5.54 -5.68
CA SER A 435 -0.92 -4.67 -6.08
C SER A 435 0.42 -5.42 -6.03
N SER A 436 1.32 -5.07 -6.96
CA SER A 436 2.68 -5.63 -6.97
C SER A 436 3.55 -5.07 -5.84
N GLY A 437 4.67 -5.77 -5.53
CA GLY A 437 5.60 -5.39 -4.49
C GLY A 437 5.35 -6.11 -3.17
N ALA A 438 5.89 -5.56 -2.07
CA ALA A 438 5.70 -6.08 -0.73
C ALA A 438 5.48 -4.92 0.24
N TRP A 439 4.61 -5.12 1.24
CA TRP A 439 4.34 -4.10 2.26
C TRP A 439 3.87 -4.73 3.57
N CYS A 440 4.01 -3.94 4.62
CA CYS A 440 3.41 -4.21 5.92
C CYS A 440 2.32 -3.17 6.19
N THR A 441 1.19 -3.61 6.70
CA THR A 441 0.08 -2.74 7.09
C THR A 441 -0.62 -3.29 8.35
N ALA A 442 -1.52 -2.51 8.92
CA ALA A 442 -2.31 -2.95 10.07
C ALA A 442 -3.80 -2.91 9.74
N PHE A 443 -4.57 -3.84 10.30
CA PHE A 443 -6.02 -3.76 10.41
C PHE A 443 -6.45 -3.06 11.71
N ARG A 444 -5.58 -3.07 12.70
CA ARG A 444 -5.70 -2.35 13.96
C ARG A 444 -4.30 -1.96 14.45
N SER A 445 -4.11 -0.66 14.71
CA SER A 445 -2.88 -0.14 15.30
C SER A 445 -2.84 -0.43 16.80
N GLN A 446 -1.63 -0.66 17.34
CA GLN A 446 -1.45 -0.74 18.78
C GLN A 446 -1.75 0.61 19.43
N ARG A 447 -2.48 0.59 20.52
CA ARG A 447 -2.74 1.77 21.36
C ARG A 447 -2.99 1.36 22.81
N TYR A 448 -3.12 2.36 23.67
CA TYR A 448 -3.58 2.20 25.03
C TYR A 448 -4.91 2.92 25.23
N GLU A 449 -5.86 2.26 25.88
CA GLU A 449 -7.11 2.82 26.36
C GLU A 449 -7.09 2.79 27.89
N GLY A 450 -6.72 3.91 28.53
CA GLY A 450 -6.31 3.90 29.93
C GLY A 450 -5.04 3.06 30.11
N ASP A 451 -5.13 2.07 31.01
CA ASP A 451 -4.04 1.13 31.29
C ASP A 451 -4.13 -0.16 30.43
N GLU A 452 -5.19 -0.32 29.66
CA GLU A 452 -5.40 -1.48 28.80
C GLU A 452 -4.65 -1.33 27.48
N ARG A 453 -3.82 -2.33 27.14
CA ARG A 453 -3.12 -2.39 25.85
C ARG A 453 -4.00 -3.05 24.81
N ILE A 454 -4.37 -2.31 23.79
CA ILE A 454 -5.07 -2.84 22.62
C ILE A 454 -4.02 -3.38 21.64
N ALA A 455 -3.98 -4.70 21.51
CA ALA A 455 -2.98 -5.39 20.67
C ALA A 455 -3.20 -5.12 19.17
N PRO A 456 -2.13 -5.00 18.38
CA PRO A 456 -2.22 -4.74 16.94
C PRO A 456 -2.67 -6.00 16.18
N VAL A 457 -3.27 -5.77 15.01
CA VAL A 457 -3.51 -6.79 13.98
C VAL A 457 -2.81 -6.34 12.72
N VAL A 458 -1.75 -7.06 12.35
CA VAL A 458 -0.81 -6.65 11.31
C VAL A 458 -0.86 -7.63 10.13
N ALA A 459 -0.60 -7.16 8.92
CA ALA A 459 -0.46 -8.00 7.75
C ALA A 459 0.86 -7.71 7.04
N ILE A 460 1.56 -8.78 6.66
CA ILE A 460 2.69 -8.76 5.72
C ILE A 460 2.21 -9.33 4.40
N VAL A 461 2.30 -8.52 3.36
CA VAL A 461 1.86 -8.85 2.01
C VAL A 461 3.07 -8.89 1.09
N CYS A 462 3.18 -9.96 0.32
CA CYS A 462 4.23 -10.16 -0.67
C CYS A 462 3.65 -10.61 -2.01
N ASN A 463 4.50 -10.81 -3.00
CA ASN A 463 4.16 -11.37 -4.31
C ASN A 463 5.20 -12.40 -4.69
N PHE A 464 5.36 -13.43 -3.86
CA PHE A 464 6.29 -14.53 -4.11
C PHE A 464 5.78 -15.45 -5.21
N THR A 465 6.69 -16.22 -5.79
CA THR A 465 6.35 -17.28 -6.74
C THR A 465 5.41 -18.29 -6.07
N PRO A 466 4.18 -18.50 -6.58
CA PRO A 466 3.27 -19.46 -5.99
C PRO A 466 3.77 -20.91 -6.16
N PRO A 467 3.34 -21.83 -5.30
CA PRO A 467 3.62 -23.26 -5.53
C PRO A 467 2.90 -23.75 -6.79
N THR A 468 3.49 -24.72 -7.45
CA THR A 468 2.88 -25.46 -8.55
C THR A 468 2.46 -26.86 -8.09
N LYS A 469 1.80 -27.63 -8.95
CA LYS A 469 1.49 -29.04 -8.65
C LYS A 469 2.74 -29.90 -8.44
N LEU A 470 3.90 -29.45 -8.95
CA LEU A 470 5.16 -30.22 -8.97
C LEU A 470 6.22 -29.63 -8.04
N THR A 471 6.13 -28.38 -7.69
CA THR A 471 7.16 -27.69 -6.91
C THR A 471 6.54 -26.82 -5.81
N PRO A 472 7.13 -26.78 -4.60
CA PRO A 472 6.73 -25.84 -3.57
C PRO A 472 7.04 -24.40 -3.99
N SER A 473 6.55 -23.42 -3.25
CA SER A 473 6.97 -22.03 -3.40
C SER A 473 8.45 -21.91 -3.02
N LEU A 474 9.29 -21.60 -4.01
CA LEU A 474 10.73 -21.39 -3.82
C LEU A 474 11.07 -19.93 -4.03
N LEU A 475 11.67 -19.32 -3.02
CA LEU A 475 12.03 -17.90 -3.04
C LEU A 475 13.39 -17.69 -3.73
N THR A 476 13.61 -16.45 -4.17
CA THR A 476 14.92 -15.96 -4.64
C THR A 476 15.65 -15.26 -3.51
N LEU A 477 16.94 -14.99 -3.70
CA LEU A 477 17.72 -14.19 -2.73
C LEU A 477 17.30 -12.72 -2.72
N ASP A 478 16.73 -12.26 -3.84
CA ASP A 478 16.22 -10.89 -4.00
C ASP A 478 14.75 -10.86 -3.53
#